data_93e5159c732b3a01766c703cf7714ecd
#
_entry.id   93e5159c732b3a01766c703cf7714ecd
#
_cell.length_a   1.000
_cell.length_b   1.000
_cell.length_c   1.000
_cell.angle_alpha   90.00
_cell.angle_beta   90.00
_cell.angle_gamma   90.00
#
_symmetry.space_group_name_H-M   'P 1'
#
loop_
_entity.id
_entity.type
_entity.pdbx_description
1 polymer ?
#
loop_
_entity_poly.entity_id
_entity_poly.type
_entity_poly.pdbx_seq_one_letter_code
_entity_poly.pdbx_strand_id
1 'polypeptide(L)'
;MTSPITSTTVLPARREDISFTTSDGLTLVGEIAWPEEHPAVATALFLHPLPTAGGFMDSHIIRKASWRLPALADIAVFRFNFRGVTSPRGTSEGTFGEGLEEKHDLDAALSEAELRGLPAPWLIGWSFGTEVILKHARVHADRISGVILLSPPLHRTSPEEVASWSDAPIPVVALIPEFDDFLPPDPARAGFSPAPSIELVMAEGAKHLWVGETQTRFVLNEITKRLNPPAAPLPEAWSV
;
A
#
# COMPACT_ATOMS: atom_id res chain seq x y z
N MET A 1 22.99 -18.03 12.96
CA MET A 1 22.51 -17.33 14.18
C MET A 1 21.23 -16.59 13.85
N THR A 2 20.22 -16.67 14.70
CA THR A 2 18.97 -15.90 14.49
C THR A 2 19.08 -14.55 15.20
N SER A 3 18.69 -13.47 14.50
CA SER A 3 18.63 -12.11 15.03
C SER A 3 17.19 -11.60 15.04
N PRO A 4 16.73 -10.93 16.11
CA PRO A 4 15.38 -10.39 16.15
C PRO A 4 15.17 -9.32 15.08
N ILE A 5 13.98 -9.31 14.48
CA ILE A 5 13.56 -8.26 13.52
C ILE A 5 13.05 -7.07 14.32
N THR A 6 13.75 -5.95 14.21
CA THR A 6 13.47 -4.69 14.92
C THR A 6 13.04 -3.58 13.95
N SER A 7 12.68 -2.43 14.48
CA SER A 7 12.21 -1.27 13.70
C SER A 7 13.22 -0.79 12.62
N THR A 8 14.49 -1.11 12.77
CA THR A 8 15.58 -0.71 11.86
C THR A 8 16.11 -1.86 11.00
N THR A 9 15.59 -3.08 11.18
CA THR A 9 16.05 -4.25 10.43
C THR A 9 15.72 -4.12 8.95
N VAL A 10 16.77 -4.19 8.12
CA VAL A 10 16.70 -4.27 6.66
C VAL A 10 17.16 -5.65 6.26
N LEU A 11 16.29 -6.42 5.62
CA LEU A 11 16.60 -7.77 5.14
C LEU A 11 17.08 -7.75 3.69
N PRO A 12 17.74 -8.81 3.21
CA PRO A 12 18.19 -8.92 1.83
C PRO A 12 17.04 -8.73 0.83
N ALA A 13 17.29 -7.95 -0.20
CA ALA A 13 16.39 -7.76 -1.34
C ALA A 13 17.15 -7.06 -2.46
N ARG A 14 16.90 -7.41 -3.71
CA ARG A 14 17.36 -6.62 -4.85
C ARG A 14 16.52 -5.35 -4.95
N ARG A 15 17.13 -4.19 -4.76
CA ARG A 15 16.45 -2.89 -4.79
C ARG A 15 16.92 -2.07 -5.97
N GLU A 16 15.98 -1.42 -6.62
CA GLU A 16 16.22 -0.55 -7.76
C GLU A 16 15.42 0.73 -7.61
N ASP A 17 16.11 1.87 -7.58
CA ASP A 17 15.47 3.16 -7.72
C ASP A 17 15.04 3.33 -9.18
N ILE A 18 13.79 3.74 -9.39
CA ILE A 18 13.19 3.88 -10.71
C ILE A 18 12.60 5.27 -10.90
N SER A 19 12.44 5.65 -12.15
CA SER A 19 11.58 6.77 -12.55
C SER A 19 10.69 6.32 -13.71
N PHE A 20 9.45 6.79 -13.73
CA PHE A 20 8.47 6.45 -14.76
C PHE A 20 7.58 7.65 -15.06
N THR A 21 6.95 7.65 -16.22
CA THR A 21 6.25 8.85 -16.74
C THR A 21 4.74 8.62 -16.74
N THR A 22 4.00 9.59 -16.24
CA THR A 22 2.53 9.61 -16.23
C THR A 22 1.99 9.96 -17.63
N SER A 23 0.72 9.65 -17.89
CA SER A 23 0.05 9.97 -19.17
C SER A 23 -0.05 11.47 -19.45
N ASP A 24 0.02 12.31 -18.42
CA ASP A 24 0.05 13.78 -18.51
C ASP A 24 1.50 14.35 -18.53
N GLY A 25 2.52 13.48 -18.66
CA GLY A 25 3.90 13.84 -18.96
C GLY A 25 4.79 14.15 -17.76
N LEU A 26 4.37 13.84 -16.54
CA LEU A 26 5.17 14.05 -15.34
C LEU A 26 6.07 12.84 -15.07
N THR A 27 7.29 13.09 -14.60
CA THR A 27 8.20 12.05 -14.12
C THR A 27 8.01 11.82 -12.62
N LEU A 28 7.71 10.58 -12.24
CA LEU A 28 7.60 10.16 -10.84
C LEU A 28 8.83 9.34 -10.43
N VAL A 29 9.20 9.42 -9.15
CA VAL A 29 10.28 8.63 -8.56
C VAL A 29 9.71 7.50 -7.69
N GLY A 30 10.34 6.32 -7.76
CA GLY A 30 9.93 5.14 -7.02
C GLY A 30 11.09 4.20 -6.72
N GLU A 31 10.77 3.10 -6.06
CA GLU A 31 11.66 1.97 -5.81
C GLU A 31 10.88 0.68 -6.00
N ILE A 32 11.52 -0.31 -6.59
CA ILE A 32 11.04 -1.69 -6.54
C ILE A 32 12.07 -2.53 -5.76
N ALA A 33 11.57 -3.29 -4.78
CA ALA A 33 12.35 -4.27 -4.04
C ALA A 33 11.84 -5.67 -4.37
N TRP A 34 12.71 -6.53 -4.93
CA TRP A 34 12.41 -7.92 -5.28
C TRP A 34 13.04 -8.88 -4.28
N PRO A 35 12.47 -10.08 -4.08
CA PRO A 35 13.19 -11.21 -3.48
C PRO A 35 14.52 -11.45 -4.21
N GLU A 36 15.56 -11.86 -3.46
CA GLU A 36 16.85 -12.17 -4.07
C GLU A 36 16.96 -13.64 -4.51
N GLU A 37 16.38 -14.54 -3.72
CA GLU A 37 16.58 -15.99 -3.88
C GLU A 37 15.51 -16.64 -4.77
N HIS A 38 14.29 -16.10 -4.77
CA HIS A 38 13.16 -16.66 -5.48
C HIS A 38 12.46 -15.62 -6.37
N PRO A 39 11.72 -16.03 -7.41
CA PRO A 39 10.81 -15.14 -8.11
C PRO A 39 9.75 -14.59 -7.17
N ALA A 40 9.33 -13.34 -7.39
CA ALA A 40 8.22 -12.77 -6.66
C ALA A 40 6.92 -13.55 -6.94
N VAL A 41 6.25 -14.00 -5.89
CA VAL A 41 4.95 -14.69 -6.00
C VAL A 41 3.77 -13.73 -6.09
N ALA A 42 3.96 -12.50 -5.60
CA ALA A 42 2.98 -11.42 -5.65
C ALA A 42 3.68 -10.07 -5.63
N THR A 43 2.93 -9.01 -5.92
CA THR A 43 3.41 -7.63 -5.85
C THR A 43 2.54 -6.81 -4.90
N ALA A 44 3.17 -6.10 -3.97
CA ALA A 44 2.55 -5.08 -3.13
C ALA A 44 2.90 -3.69 -3.69
N LEU A 45 1.93 -3.01 -4.33
CA LEU A 45 2.09 -1.65 -4.84
C LEU A 45 1.49 -0.66 -3.84
N PHE A 46 2.34 0.21 -3.29
CA PHE A 46 1.96 1.11 -2.20
C PHE A 46 1.66 2.53 -2.67
N LEU A 47 0.53 3.06 -2.21
CA LEU A 47 0.09 4.43 -2.33
C LEU A 47 0.18 5.11 -0.95
N HIS A 48 1.04 6.11 -0.82
CA HIS A 48 1.42 6.68 0.46
C HIS A 48 0.38 7.64 1.09
N PRO A 49 0.53 7.97 2.40
CA PRO A 49 -0.34 8.93 3.08
C PRO A 49 -0.28 10.34 2.49
N LEU A 50 -1.10 11.24 3.06
CA LEU A 50 -1.29 12.60 2.58
C LEU A 50 0.03 13.37 2.41
N PRO A 51 0.37 13.81 1.17
CA PRO A 51 1.60 14.54 0.89
C PRO A 51 1.78 15.79 1.74
N THR A 52 0.73 16.58 1.90
CA THR A 52 0.76 17.84 2.66
C THR A 52 0.90 17.64 4.16
N ALA A 53 0.73 16.41 4.66
CA ALA A 53 1.02 16.01 6.03
C ALA A 53 2.35 15.24 6.18
N GLY A 54 3.23 15.33 5.18
CA GLY A 54 4.53 14.67 5.19
C GLY A 54 4.50 13.19 4.78
N GLY A 55 3.46 12.75 4.08
CA GLY A 55 3.39 11.43 3.49
C GLY A 55 4.27 11.30 2.24
N PHE A 56 5.01 10.19 2.11
CA PHE A 56 5.85 9.87 0.97
C PHE A 56 6.19 8.37 0.95
N MET A 57 6.84 7.91 -0.11
CA MET A 57 7.13 6.49 -0.33
C MET A 57 7.94 5.81 0.78
N ASP A 58 8.69 6.56 1.59
CA ASP A 58 9.44 6.05 2.75
C ASP A 58 8.68 6.22 4.09
N SER A 59 7.39 6.57 4.08
CA SER A 59 6.55 6.51 5.28
C SER A 59 6.67 5.13 5.94
N HIS A 60 6.76 5.09 7.26
CA HIS A 60 7.42 3.98 7.99
C HIS A 60 6.86 2.57 7.73
N ILE A 61 5.54 2.40 7.52
CA ILE A 61 4.94 1.10 7.15
C ILE A 61 5.43 0.67 5.77
N ILE A 62 5.39 1.57 4.79
CA ILE A 62 5.78 1.30 3.40
C ILE A 62 7.26 0.95 3.34
N ARG A 63 8.10 1.72 4.02
CA ARG A 63 9.53 1.46 4.12
C ARG A 63 9.84 0.10 4.75
N LYS A 64 9.16 -0.25 5.85
CA LYS A 64 9.34 -1.55 6.51
C LYS A 64 8.81 -2.71 5.66
N ALA A 65 7.75 -2.50 4.90
CA ALA A 65 7.28 -3.49 3.92
C ALA A 65 8.38 -3.77 2.88
N SER A 66 8.97 -2.73 2.28
CA SER A 66 10.09 -2.87 1.33
C SER A 66 11.33 -3.53 1.96
N TRP A 67 11.57 -3.30 3.25
CA TRP A 67 12.71 -3.88 3.95
C TRP A 67 12.55 -5.36 4.32
N ARG A 68 11.32 -5.89 4.36
CA ARG A 68 11.03 -7.19 4.97
C ARG A 68 10.28 -8.16 4.07
N LEU A 69 9.26 -7.71 3.36
CA LEU A 69 8.38 -8.60 2.59
C LEU A 69 9.10 -9.37 1.48
N PRO A 70 10.08 -8.79 0.77
CA PRO A 70 10.81 -9.55 -0.24
C PRO A 70 11.54 -10.76 0.34
N ALA A 71 12.24 -10.59 1.48
CA ALA A 71 12.99 -11.68 2.10
C ALA A 71 12.13 -12.67 2.90
N LEU A 72 11.02 -12.22 3.48
CA LEU A 72 10.22 -13.04 4.40
C LEU A 72 9.04 -13.74 3.73
N ALA A 73 8.61 -13.24 2.57
CA ALA A 73 7.37 -13.69 1.96
C ALA A 73 7.41 -13.74 0.43
N ASP A 74 8.57 -13.61 -0.20
CA ASP A 74 8.73 -13.59 -1.67
C ASP A 74 7.78 -12.60 -2.37
N ILE A 75 7.46 -11.48 -1.72
CA ILE A 75 6.58 -10.44 -2.25
C ILE A 75 7.43 -9.29 -2.77
N ALA A 76 7.31 -8.95 -4.06
CA ALA A 76 7.88 -7.72 -4.59
C ALA A 76 7.15 -6.50 -4.00
N VAL A 77 7.90 -5.48 -3.62
CA VAL A 77 7.34 -4.22 -3.09
C VAL A 77 7.67 -3.09 -4.04
N PHE A 78 6.63 -2.54 -4.66
CA PHE A 78 6.71 -1.33 -5.47
C PHE A 78 6.12 -0.15 -4.68
N ARG A 79 6.90 0.90 -4.52
CA ARG A 79 6.53 2.13 -3.83
C ARG A 79 7.03 3.35 -4.61
N PHE A 80 6.29 4.43 -4.60
CA PHE A 80 6.62 5.64 -5.34
C PHE A 80 6.10 6.88 -4.63
N ASN A 81 6.64 8.03 -4.99
CA ASN A 81 6.12 9.33 -4.58
C ASN A 81 5.06 9.80 -5.55
N PHE A 82 3.87 10.15 -5.06
CA PHE A 82 2.88 10.89 -5.85
C PHE A 82 3.47 12.19 -6.40
N ARG A 83 2.81 12.76 -7.40
CA ARG A 83 3.15 14.05 -8.00
C ARG A 83 3.37 15.14 -6.95
N GLY A 84 4.40 15.97 -7.18
CA GLY A 84 4.77 17.08 -6.29
C GLY A 84 5.45 16.68 -4.99
N VAL A 85 5.71 15.39 -4.74
CA VAL A 85 6.32 14.92 -3.50
C VAL A 85 7.84 14.84 -3.63
N THR A 86 8.54 15.44 -2.66
CA THR A 86 10.00 15.36 -2.51
C THR A 86 10.34 14.40 -1.37
N SER A 87 11.33 13.54 -1.58
CA SER A 87 11.88 12.62 -0.60
C SER A 87 13.41 12.56 -0.72
N PRO A 88 14.12 11.87 0.20
CA PRO A 88 15.56 11.63 0.04
C PRO A 88 15.95 10.90 -1.26
N ARG A 89 14.99 10.27 -1.93
CA ARG A 89 15.19 9.54 -3.20
C ARG A 89 14.98 10.39 -4.45
N GLY A 90 14.54 11.63 -4.30
CA GLY A 90 14.26 12.55 -5.40
C GLY A 90 12.88 13.20 -5.31
N THR A 91 12.53 13.94 -6.34
CA THR A 91 11.27 14.68 -6.44
C THR A 91 10.46 14.14 -7.61
N SER A 92 9.22 13.75 -7.35
CA SER A 92 8.22 13.55 -8.39
C SER A 92 7.74 14.89 -8.90
N GLU A 93 7.68 15.07 -10.21
CA GLU A 93 7.25 16.32 -10.84
C GLU A 93 5.77 16.65 -10.56
N GLY A 94 5.36 17.86 -10.89
CA GLY A 94 3.99 18.34 -10.72
C GLY A 94 3.69 18.88 -9.34
N THR A 95 2.42 18.85 -8.97
CA THR A 95 1.89 19.38 -7.70
C THR A 95 0.81 18.46 -7.18
N PHE A 96 0.57 18.48 -5.87
CA PHE A 96 -0.50 17.73 -5.22
C PHE A 96 -1.87 18.02 -5.86
N GLY A 97 -2.53 16.98 -6.37
CA GLY A 97 -3.79 17.04 -7.12
C GLY A 97 -5.04 16.74 -6.29
N GLU A 98 -4.93 16.76 -4.96
CA GLU A 98 -6.03 16.54 -4.00
C GLU A 98 -6.81 15.22 -4.16
N GLY A 99 -6.18 14.21 -4.73
CA GLY A 99 -6.77 12.89 -4.99
C GLY A 99 -7.50 12.79 -6.34
N LEU A 100 -7.41 13.81 -7.18
CA LEU A 100 -8.04 13.81 -8.51
C LEU A 100 -7.03 13.50 -9.61
N GLU A 101 -5.91 14.22 -9.64
CA GLU A 101 -4.89 14.04 -10.67
C GLU A 101 -3.96 12.83 -10.38
N GLU A 102 -3.93 12.35 -9.14
CA GLU A 102 -3.21 11.13 -8.74
C GLU A 102 -3.73 9.85 -9.45
N LYS A 103 -4.83 9.94 -10.19
CA LYS A 103 -5.27 8.89 -11.14
C LYS A 103 -4.22 8.57 -12.19
N HIS A 104 -3.53 9.60 -12.70
CA HIS A 104 -2.46 9.42 -13.70
C HIS A 104 -1.22 8.76 -13.09
N ASP A 105 -0.95 9.05 -11.80
CA ASP A 105 0.16 8.44 -11.07
C ASP A 105 -0.10 6.96 -10.82
N LEU A 106 -1.33 6.61 -10.43
CA LEU A 106 -1.75 5.22 -10.24
C LEU A 106 -1.67 4.43 -11.56
N ASP A 107 -2.21 4.98 -12.66
CA ASP A 107 -2.19 4.30 -13.95
C ASP A 107 -0.75 4.09 -14.47
N ALA A 108 0.11 5.11 -14.30
CA ALA A 108 1.53 5.00 -14.64
C ALA A 108 2.25 3.93 -13.79
N ALA A 109 1.96 3.85 -12.49
CA ALA A 109 2.55 2.84 -11.61
C ALA A 109 2.09 1.42 -11.98
N LEU A 110 0.82 1.23 -12.37
CA LEU A 110 0.34 -0.05 -12.88
C LEU A 110 1.02 -0.43 -14.19
N SER A 111 1.17 0.53 -15.11
CA SER A 111 1.85 0.30 -16.39
C SER A 111 3.34 -0.01 -16.21
N GLU A 112 4.02 0.63 -15.27
CA GLU A 112 5.40 0.33 -14.92
C GLU A 112 5.55 -1.06 -14.31
N ALA A 113 4.61 -1.48 -13.43
CA ALA A 113 4.59 -2.83 -12.87
C ALA A 113 4.48 -3.90 -13.98
N GLU A 114 3.60 -3.70 -14.95
CA GLU A 114 3.45 -4.58 -16.12
C GLU A 114 4.71 -4.61 -16.99
N LEU A 115 5.29 -3.44 -17.30
CA LEU A 115 6.51 -3.31 -18.07
C LEU A 115 7.70 -4.06 -17.44
N ARG A 116 7.76 -4.06 -16.11
CA ARG A 116 8.78 -4.77 -15.32
C ARG A 116 8.50 -6.26 -15.16
N GLY A 117 7.38 -6.76 -15.68
CA GLY A 117 6.99 -8.17 -15.56
C GLY A 117 6.67 -8.58 -14.12
N LEU A 118 6.24 -7.63 -13.28
CA LEU A 118 5.78 -7.94 -11.94
C LEU A 118 4.45 -8.71 -11.97
N PRO A 119 4.20 -9.66 -11.05
CA PRO A 119 2.85 -10.21 -10.86
C PRO A 119 1.81 -9.11 -10.68
N ALA A 120 0.59 -9.30 -11.19
CA ALA A 120 -0.50 -8.35 -11.05
C ALA A 120 -0.63 -7.86 -9.58
N PRO A 121 -0.49 -6.56 -9.31
CA PRO A 121 -0.28 -6.09 -7.96
C PRO A 121 -1.54 -6.12 -7.10
N TRP A 122 -1.34 -6.31 -5.80
CA TRP A 122 -2.26 -5.82 -4.79
C TRP A 122 -1.96 -4.35 -4.55
N LEU A 123 -2.99 -3.49 -4.65
CA LEU A 123 -2.87 -2.08 -4.29
C LEU A 123 -3.02 -1.93 -2.78
N ILE A 124 -2.05 -1.27 -2.16
CA ILE A 124 -2.06 -1.01 -0.73
C ILE A 124 -2.02 0.49 -0.50
N GLY A 125 -3.18 1.07 -0.21
CA GLY A 125 -3.27 2.48 0.14
C GLY A 125 -3.14 2.70 1.64
N TRP A 126 -2.49 3.77 2.05
CA TRP A 126 -2.50 4.22 3.44
C TRP A 126 -3.07 5.63 3.54
N SER A 127 -4.10 5.83 4.38
CA SER A 127 -4.76 7.13 4.58
C SER A 127 -5.19 7.74 3.22
N PHE A 128 -4.63 8.86 2.80
CA PHE A 128 -4.89 9.47 1.49
C PHE A 128 -4.75 8.47 0.32
N GLY A 129 -3.75 7.59 0.36
CA GLY A 129 -3.59 6.57 -0.69
C GLY A 129 -4.81 5.66 -0.83
N THR A 130 -5.60 5.45 0.24
CA THR A 130 -6.86 4.69 0.17
C THR A 130 -7.93 5.42 -0.63
N GLU A 131 -7.98 6.75 -0.52
CA GLU A 131 -8.93 7.58 -1.24
C GLU A 131 -8.63 7.62 -2.73
N VAL A 132 -7.34 7.65 -3.12
CA VAL A 132 -6.92 7.50 -4.53
C VAL A 132 -7.36 6.15 -5.08
N ILE A 133 -7.19 5.06 -4.32
CA ILE A 133 -7.64 3.72 -4.73
C ILE A 133 -9.16 3.69 -4.89
N LEU A 134 -9.92 4.11 -3.89
CA LEU A 134 -11.38 4.05 -3.91
C LEU A 134 -11.99 4.86 -5.08
N LYS A 135 -11.38 5.99 -5.43
CA LYS A 135 -11.80 6.84 -6.56
C LYS A 135 -11.45 6.25 -7.93
N HIS A 136 -10.25 5.71 -8.07
CA HIS A 136 -9.68 5.54 -9.41
C HIS A 136 -9.31 4.09 -9.76
N ALA A 137 -9.11 3.20 -8.78
CA ALA A 137 -8.59 1.87 -9.08
C ALA A 137 -9.67 0.87 -9.56
N ARG A 138 -10.96 1.16 -9.35
CA ARG A 138 -12.04 0.24 -9.75
C ARG A 138 -12.03 -0.11 -11.24
N VAL A 139 -11.68 0.85 -12.09
CA VAL A 139 -11.62 0.68 -13.55
C VAL A 139 -10.43 -0.20 -14.00
N HIS A 140 -9.47 -0.46 -13.12
CA HIS A 140 -8.30 -1.29 -13.34
C HIS A 140 -8.40 -2.66 -12.65
N ALA A 141 -9.60 -3.10 -12.28
CA ALA A 141 -9.80 -4.35 -11.54
C ALA A 141 -9.31 -5.61 -12.29
N ASP A 142 -9.16 -5.54 -13.60
CA ASP A 142 -8.59 -6.59 -14.45
C ASP A 142 -7.05 -6.61 -14.45
N ARG A 143 -6.40 -5.54 -13.97
CA ARG A 143 -4.93 -5.37 -13.90
C ARG A 143 -4.38 -5.62 -12.49
N ILE A 144 -5.23 -5.78 -11.49
CA ILE A 144 -4.84 -5.89 -10.07
C ILE A 144 -5.41 -7.16 -9.43
N SER A 145 -4.71 -7.70 -8.45
CA SER A 145 -5.13 -8.94 -7.76
C SER A 145 -6.00 -8.68 -6.52
N GLY A 146 -6.01 -7.46 -5.99
CA GLY A 146 -6.80 -7.09 -4.84
C GLY A 146 -6.42 -5.73 -4.27
N VAL A 147 -7.11 -5.32 -3.22
CA VAL A 147 -6.93 -4.01 -2.56
C VAL A 147 -6.86 -4.18 -1.05
N ILE A 148 -5.91 -3.47 -0.41
CA ILE A 148 -5.84 -3.30 1.04
C ILE A 148 -5.86 -1.80 1.36
N LEU A 149 -6.80 -1.38 2.18
CA LEU A 149 -6.98 0.00 2.62
C LEU A 149 -6.53 0.12 4.07
N LEU A 150 -5.41 0.82 4.33
CA LEU A 150 -4.90 1.06 5.68
C LEU A 150 -5.40 2.40 6.22
N SER A 151 -6.16 2.39 7.30
CA SER A 151 -6.74 3.61 7.92
C SER A 151 -7.43 4.52 6.90
N PRO A 152 -8.44 4.06 6.15
CA PRO A 152 -9.14 4.90 5.18
C PRO A 152 -9.91 6.01 5.89
N PRO A 153 -9.66 7.30 5.61
CA PRO A 153 -10.35 8.39 6.31
C PRO A 153 -11.71 8.75 5.69
N LEU A 154 -11.96 8.38 4.44
CA LEU A 154 -13.15 8.70 3.63
C LEU A 154 -13.49 10.20 3.55
N HIS A 155 -12.50 11.09 3.69
CA HIS A 155 -12.71 12.54 3.66
C HIS A 155 -12.92 13.08 2.25
N ARG A 156 -12.26 12.46 1.26
CA ARG A 156 -12.32 12.82 -0.16
C ARG A 156 -13.08 11.79 -0.99
N THR A 157 -13.60 10.75 -0.35
CA THR A 157 -14.31 9.64 -1.01
C THR A 157 -15.80 9.77 -0.76
N SER A 158 -16.60 9.80 -1.83
CA SER A 158 -18.06 9.86 -1.72
C SER A 158 -18.69 8.48 -1.44
N PRO A 159 -19.90 8.40 -0.91
CA PRO A 159 -20.61 7.14 -0.73
C PRO A 159 -20.77 6.35 -2.05
N GLU A 160 -20.94 7.04 -3.18
CA GLU A 160 -21.07 6.43 -4.51
C GLU A 160 -19.75 5.79 -4.96
N GLU A 161 -18.61 6.42 -4.65
CA GLU A 161 -17.30 5.88 -4.93
C GLU A 161 -17.07 4.60 -4.08
N VAL A 162 -17.48 4.59 -2.81
CA VAL A 162 -17.48 3.37 -2.00
C VAL A 162 -18.39 2.31 -2.58
N ALA A 163 -19.63 2.68 -2.92
CA ALA A 163 -20.64 1.76 -3.48
C ALA A 163 -20.20 1.08 -4.78
N SER A 164 -19.36 1.76 -5.58
CA SER A 164 -18.81 1.20 -6.82
C SER A 164 -17.98 -0.06 -6.61
N TRP A 165 -17.56 -0.34 -5.38
CA TRP A 165 -16.79 -1.54 -5.02
C TRP A 165 -17.65 -2.71 -4.54
N SER A 166 -18.99 -2.54 -4.44
CA SER A 166 -19.90 -3.56 -3.94
C SER A 166 -19.89 -4.86 -4.76
N ASP A 167 -19.61 -4.75 -6.04
CA ASP A 167 -19.53 -5.87 -7.01
C ASP A 167 -18.13 -6.05 -7.61
N ALA A 168 -17.09 -5.58 -6.90
CA ALA A 168 -15.72 -5.72 -7.37
C ALA A 168 -15.35 -7.19 -7.57
N PRO A 169 -14.75 -7.57 -8.72
CA PRO A 169 -14.40 -8.96 -9.01
C PRO A 169 -13.14 -9.44 -8.26
N ILE A 170 -12.57 -8.58 -7.43
CA ILE A 170 -11.34 -8.80 -6.68
C ILE A 170 -11.59 -8.57 -5.18
N PRO A 171 -10.81 -9.18 -4.29
CA PRO A 171 -10.93 -8.95 -2.86
C PRO A 171 -10.52 -7.50 -2.47
N VAL A 172 -11.32 -6.90 -1.60
CA VAL A 172 -11.05 -5.60 -1.00
C VAL A 172 -11.13 -5.70 0.52
N VAL A 173 -10.11 -5.24 1.20
CA VAL A 173 -9.99 -5.32 2.66
C VAL A 173 -9.64 -3.95 3.22
N ALA A 174 -10.31 -3.51 4.27
CA ALA A 174 -9.97 -2.29 5.00
C ALA A 174 -9.51 -2.64 6.42
N LEU A 175 -8.29 -2.22 6.78
CA LEU A 175 -7.75 -2.33 8.12
C LEU A 175 -8.10 -1.05 8.89
N ILE A 176 -8.95 -1.20 9.89
CA ILE A 176 -9.52 -0.09 10.67
C ILE A 176 -8.89 -0.08 12.06
N PRO A 177 -8.06 0.93 12.40
CA PRO A 177 -7.53 1.07 13.74
C PRO A 177 -8.63 1.35 14.77
N GLU A 178 -8.53 0.72 15.93
CA GLU A 178 -9.50 0.92 17.02
C GLU A 178 -9.58 2.39 17.46
N PHE A 179 -8.41 3.04 17.56
CA PHE A 179 -8.28 4.43 18.00
C PHE A 179 -7.88 5.34 16.82
N ASP A 180 -8.53 5.19 15.67
CA ASP A 180 -8.32 6.08 14.53
C ASP A 180 -8.96 7.44 14.78
N ASP A 181 -8.19 8.52 14.62
CA ASP A 181 -8.66 9.89 14.85
C ASP A 181 -9.63 10.37 13.74
N PHE A 182 -9.67 9.70 12.58
CA PHE A 182 -10.48 10.08 11.43
C PHE A 182 -11.68 9.17 11.22
N LEU A 183 -11.47 7.85 11.23
CA LEU A 183 -12.52 6.87 10.96
C LEU A 183 -12.40 5.65 11.89
N PRO A 184 -12.81 5.76 13.17
CA PRO A 184 -12.83 4.63 14.10
C PRO A 184 -13.89 3.58 13.69
N PRO A 185 -13.94 2.39 14.36
CA PRO A 185 -14.72 1.23 13.91
C PRO A 185 -16.19 1.45 13.57
N ASP A 186 -16.96 2.16 14.40
CA ASP A 186 -18.39 2.33 14.14
C ASP A 186 -18.68 3.29 12.96
N PRO A 187 -18.05 4.48 12.87
CA PRO A 187 -18.08 5.27 11.66
C PRO A 187 -17.58 4.53 10.41
N ALA A 188 -16.56 3.66 10.54
CA ALA A 188 -16.07 2.87 9.41
C ALA A 188 -17.13 1.88 8.91
N ARG A 189 -17.82 1.17 9.81
CA ARG A 189 -18.94 0.28 9.45
C ARG A 189 -20.04 1.02 8.69
N ALA A 190 -20.36 2.24 9.13
CA ALA A 190 -21.35 3.08 8.46
C ALA A 190 -20.85 3.56 7.09
N GLY A 191 -19.61 4.04 7.00
CA GLY A 191 -19.01 4.57 5.78
C GLY A 191 -18.84 3.50 4.69
N PHE A 192 -18.54 2.26 5.06
CA PHE A 192 -18.42 1.14 4.13
C PHE A 192 -19.71 0.35 3.90
N SER A 193 -20.82 0.70 4.56
CA SER A 193 -22.12 0.03 4.37
C SER A 193 -22.62 0.00 2.92
N PRO A 194 -22.29 0.98 2.03
CA PRO A 194 -22.66 0.89 0.61
C PRO A 194 -21.95 -0.22 -0.17
N ALA A 195 -20.84 -0.76 0.34
CA ALA A 195 -20.09 -1.86 -0.27
C ALA A 195 -19.84 -2.99 0.73
N PRO A 196 -20.86 -3.81 1.05
CA PRO A 196 -20.78 -4.84 2.08
C PRO A 196 -19.83 -6.01 1.73
N SER A 197 -19.36 -6.09 0.49
CA SER A 197 -18.32 -7.03 0.06
C SER A 197 -16.92 -6.66 0.54
N ILE A 198 -16.70 -5.42 0.97
CA ILE A 198 -15.42 -4.99 1.56
C ILE A 198 -15.27 -5.61 2.95
N GLU A 199 -14.23 -6.42 3.13
CA GLU A 199 -13.89 -7.00 4.43
C GLU A 199 -13.34 -5.90 5.37
N LEU A 200 -13.96 -5.73 6.54
CA LEU A 200 -13.45 -4.81 7.56
C LEU A 200 -12.70 -5.59 8.65
N VAL A 201 -11.41 -5.34 8.80
CA VAL A 201 -10.55 -5.92 9.84
C VAL A 201 -10.26 -4.86 10.89
N MET A 202 -10.81 -5.04 12.09
CA MET A 202 -10.60 -4.13 13.22
C MET A 202 -9.25 -4.44 13.89
N ALA A 203 -8.40 -3.43 14.06
CA ALA A 203 -7.08 -3.57 14.66
C ALA A 203 -7.09 -3.02 16.10
N GLU A 204 -7.12 -3.92 17.07
CA GLU A 204 -7.11 -3.58 18.48
C GLU A 204 -5.84 -2.80 18.88
N GLY A 205 -5.99 -1.77 19.68
CA GLY A 205 -4.91 -0.91 20.18
C GLY A 205 -4.23 -0.05 19.12
N ALA A 206 -4.63 -0.16 17.84
CA ALA A 206 -4.02 0.58 16.75
C ALA A 206 -4.52 2.02 16.67
N LYS A 207 -3.66 2.90 16.16
CA LYS A 207 -3.97 4.28 15.79
C LYS A 207 -3.71 4.50 14.31
N HIS A 208 -4.18 5.61 13.76
CA HIS A 208 -4.10 5.99 12.34
C HIS A 208 -2.72 5.74 11.70
N LEU A 209 -1.65 6.04 12.43
CA LEU A 209 -0.28 5.97 11.92
C LEU A 209 0.41 4.61 12.14
N TRP A 210 -0.24 3.61 12.75
CA TRP A 210 0.33 2.27 12.97
C TRP A 210 1.71 2.29 13.65
N VAL A 211 1.92 3.18 14.62
CA VAL A 211 3.20 3.38 15.28
C VAL A 211 3.54 2.21 16.18
N GLY A 212 4.80 1.79 16.13
CA GLY A 212 5.32 0.69 16.93
C GLY A 212 5.49 -0.61 16.13
N GLU A 213 6.32 -1.51 16.66
CA GLU A 213 6.64 -2.76 15.96
C GLU A 213 5.47 -3.74 15.94
N THR A 214 4.67 -3.79 17.02
CA THR A 214 3.46 -4.62 17.10
C THR A 214 2.47 -4.25 16.01
N GLN A 215 2.20 -2.95 15.81
CA GLN A 215 1.28 -2.47 14.78
C GLN A 215 1.83 -2.66 13.37
N THR A 216 3.12 -2.41 13.18
CA THR A 216 3.79 -2.71 11.91
C THR A 216 3.66 -4.18 11.55
N ARG A 217 3.94 -5.08 12.49
CA ARG A 217 3.83 -6.52 12.29
C ARG A 217 2.39 -6.94 11.96
N PHE A 218 1.41 -6.41 12.66
CA PHE A 218 0.00 -6.66 12.34
C PHE A 218 -0.29 -6.33 10.87
N VAL A 219 0.07 -5.12 10.42
CA VAL A 219 -0.15 -4.70 9.02
C VAL A 219 0.58 -5.62 8.03
N LEU A 220 1.87 -5.92 8.26
CA LEU A 220 2.64 -6.78 7.36
C LEU A 220 2.10 -8.21 7.33
N ASN A 221 1.63 -8.74 8.44
CA ASN A 221 0.98 -10.06 8.50
C ASN A 221 -0.35 -10.08 7.74
N GLU A 222 -1.17 -9.04 7.86
CA GLU A 222 -2.42 -8.93 7.11
C GLU A 222 -2.16 -8.82 5.59
N ILE A 223 -1.10 -8.11 5.18
CA ILE A 223 -0.65 -8.09 3.79
C ILE A 223 -0.21 -9.50 3.37
N THR A 224 0.70 -10.12 4.11
CA THR A 224 1.25 -11.44 3.76
C THR A 224 0.17 -12.50 3.68
N LYS A 225 -0.77 -12.52 4.63
CA LYS A 225 -1.90 -13.45 4.66
C LYS A 225 -2.73 -13.44 3.36
N ARG A 226 -2.77 -12.31 2.67
CA ARG A 226 -3.54 -12.16 1.42
C ARG A 226 -2.70 -12.36 0.17
N LEU A 227 -1.46 -11.90 0.19
CA LEU A 227 -0.58 -11.95 -0.98
C LEU A 227 0.18 -13.29 -1.09
N ASN A 228 0.63 -13.85 0.02
CA ASN A 228 1.29 -15.16 0.10
C ASN A 228 0.92 -15.88 1.41
N PRO A 229 -0.29 -16.46 1.52
CA PRO A 229 -0.78 -17.10 2.73
C PRO A 229 0.19 -18.12 3.38
N PRO A 230 0.92 -18.95 2.60
CA PRO A 230 1.88 -19.90 3.19
C PRO A 230 3.02 -19.25 3.99
N ALA A 231 3.36 -17.98 3.72
CA ALA A 231 4.40 -17.24 4.43
C ALA A 231 3.90 -16.53 5.70
N ALA A 232 2.59 -16.56 5.97
CA ALA A 232 2.00 -15.96 7.16
C ALA A 232 1.88 -16.96 8.32
N PRO A 233 2.10 -16.56 9.58
CA PRO A 233 2.60 -15.24 9.99
C PRO A 233 4.09 -15.07 9.76
N LEU A 234 4.50 -13.83 9.52
CA LEU A 234 5.93 -13.50 9.34
C LEU A 234 6.75 -13.82 10.60
N PRO A 235 7.97 -14.35 10.45
CA PRO A 235 8.84 -14.67 11.59
C PRO A 235 9.26 -13.42 12.36
N GLU A 236 9.55 -13.60 13.65
CA GLU A 236 10.02 -12.52 14.54
C GLU A 236 11.53 -12.34 14.50
N ALA A 237 12.22 -13.30 13.92
CA ALA A 237 13.67 -13.30 13.80
C ALA A 237 14.09 -13.78 12.41
N TRP A 238 15.22 -13.30 11.97
CA TRP A 238 15.84 -13.67 10.70
C TRP A 238 17.09 -14.53 10.96
N SER A 239 17.23 -15.61 10.20
CA SER A 239 18.42 -16.47 10.21
C SER A 239 19.36 -16.03 9.08
N VAL A 240 20.60 -15.69 9.42
CA VAL A 240 21.70 -15.43 8.47
C VAL A 240 22.49 -16.71 8.26
#